data_fe1d88aa215598fe898f1462135ba8e5
#
_entry.id   fe1d88aa215598fe898f1462135ba8e5
#
_cell.length_a   1.000
_cell.length_b   1.000
_cell.length_c   1.000
_cell.angle_alpha   90.00
_cell.angle_beta   90.00
_cell.angle_gamma   90.00
#
_symmetry.space_group_name_H-M   'P 1'
#
loop_
_entity.id
_entity.type
_entity.pdbx_description
1 polymer ?
#
loop_
_entity_poly.entity_id
_entity_poly.type
_entity_poly.pdbx_seq_one_letter_code
_entity_poly.pdbx_strand_id
1 'polypeptide(L)'
;MRRGYTSLQRQLKPDSVFFLGDLFDGGREWKTRRGDTFVDPKWGVERSATEKKWVRAWHRKYGEDYWIREYQRFCDIFVGPFNEGSSVPGPYQRGKKLVASLPGNHDLGFGAQIQVPVRDRFSAFFGETNRVDVVGNHTIVSVDTVSLSADTSRYKDEHDLKPIYGPVHEFLDQVQASKRKAAQQELAVWHGVDRGLKLRHEVEDINEADLSRSPMDPGEGAPDFPTILLSHVPLYRDPGTPCGPNREHWPPSKSTMKKDGSVDPAARDERNAISVSGGYQYQNVLNDEDSVRLIKKIGNVVHAFSGDDHDYCELVHSAAQENVPEITVKSISMAMGVPTPGFVMVSLFNPVDAHGKPIPNSPEKTIQTHLCLLPNQYHTYIKYITFVIISLALLFTRAILVPVLHLTPFALEPETHAAPALPMYKDKVKTESPEYGALRSSVVATSGARSQADGGNARWTPKRSKPRQQWGWGSENGGPRITLEDHFYDGGKANRGRRKLRILARELWTTSWRLAWLTVLYWAYLAWKG
;
A
#
# COMPACT_ATOMS: atom_id res chain seq x y z
N MET A 1 4.41 1.25 4.95
CA MET A 1 4.80 1.85 3.67
C MET A 1 5.15 3.34 3.84
N ARG A 2 4.26 4.24 4.27
CA ARG A 2 4.50 5.69 4.43
C ARG A 2 5.81 6.04 5.16
N ARG A 3 6.07 5.44 6.34
CA ARG A 3 7.31 5.67 7.09
C ARG A 3 8.57 5.31 6.32
N GLY A 4 8.55 4.16 5.64
CA GLY A 4 9.68 3.73 4.80
C GLY A 4 9.92 4.70 3.65
N TYR A 5 8.86 5.10 2.96
CA TYR A 5 8.95 6.06 1.88
C TYR A 5 9.38 7.46 2.36
N THR A 6 8.86 7.95 3.50
CA THR A 6 9.30 9.22 4.10
C THR A 6 10.80 9.17 4.47
N SER A 7 11.26 8.04 5.01
CA SER A 7 12.69 7.84 5.31
C SER A 7 13.54 7.87 4.03
N LEU A 8 13.08 7.21 2.96
CA LEU A 8 13.70 7.24 1.65
C LEU A 8 13.83 8.69 1.13
N GLN A 9 12.73 9.45 1.15
CA GLN A 9 12.72 10.85 0.69
C GLN A 9 13.70 11.73 1.46
N ARG A 10 13.82 11.53 2.79
CA ARG A 10 14.72 12.32 3.65
C ARG A 10 16.19 11.93 3.52
N GLN A 11 16.47 10.64 3.31
CA GLN A 11 17.85 10.12 3.29
C GLN A 11 18.46 10.15 1.89
N LEU A 12 17.73 9.68 0.89
CA LEU A 12 18.23 9.57 -0.48
C LEU A 12 17.97 10.84 -1.31
N LYS A 13 16.94 11.61 -0.96
CA LYS A 13 16.57 12.87 -1.64
C LYS A 13 16.55 12.74 -3.17
N PRO A 14 15.80 11.79 -3.74
CA PRO A 14 15.77 11.61 -5.19
C PRO A 14 15.24 12.86 -5.88
N ASP A 15 15.80 13.21 -7.03
CA ASP A 15 15.31 14.31 -7.86
C ASP A 15 14.02 13.94 -8.57
N SER A 16 13.89 12.67 -8.93
CA SER A 16 12.71 12.15 -9.62
C SER A 16 12.31 10.79 -9.09
N VAL A 17 10.99 10.53 -9.03
CA VAL A 17 10.41 9.24 -8.65
C VAL A 17 9.42 8.84 -9.73
N PHE A 18 9.59 7.64 -10.28
CA PHE A 18 8.71 7.03 -11.26
C PHE A 18 8.08 5.77 -10.68
N PHE A 19 6.79 5.62 -10.86
CA PHE A 19 6.05 4.41 -10.53
C PHE A 19 5.80 3.61 -11.80
N LEU A 20 5.92 2.30 -11.70
CA LEU A 20 5.79 1.37 -12.84
C LEU A 20 4.43 0.65 -12.87
N GLY A 21 3.40 1.28 -12.33
CA GLY A 21 2.04 0.74 -12.29
C GLY A 21 1.70 0.04 -10.97
N ASP A 22 0.49 -0.53 -10.94
CA ASP A 22 -0.11 -1.17 -9.76
C ASP A 22 -0.11 -0.26 -8.53
N LEU A 23 -0.57 0.97 -8.75
CA LEU A 23 -0.58 1.99 -7.70
C LEU A 23 -1.53 1.61 -6.56
N PHE A 24 -2.67 1.03 -6.91
CA PHE A 24 -3.64 0.40 -6.03
C PHE A 24 -4.63 -0.46 -6.83
N ASP A 25 -5.43 -1.26 -6.13
CA ASP A 25 -6.33 -2.24 -6.74
C ASP A 25 -7.62 -1.57 -7.32
N GLY A 26 -7.44 -0.49 -8.07
CA GLY A 26 -8.53 0.33 -8.63
C GLY A 26 -9.19 -0.27 -9.87
N GLY A 27 -8.44 -1.03 -10.67
CA GLY A 27 -8.93 -1.64 -11.91
C GLY A 27 -10.01 -2.69 -11.71
N ARG A 28 -10.20 -3.19 -10.51
CA ARG A 28 -11.29 -4.13 -10.18
C ARG A 28 -12.68 -3.54 -10.35
N GLU A 29 -12.80 -2.23 -10.43
CA GLU A 29 -14.05 -1.55 -10.74
C GLU A 29 -14.61 -1.90 -12.13
N TRP A 30 -13.78 -2.30 -13.07
CA TRP A 30 -14.25 -2.77 -14.37
C TRP A 30 -15.25 -3.94 -14.28
N LYS A 31 -15.16 -4.76 -13.22
CA LYS A 31 -16.12 -5.84 -12.93
C LYS A 31 -17.42 -5.32 -12.32
N THR A 32 -17.41 -4.13 -11.78
CA THR A 32 -18.50 -3.59 -10.95
C THR A 32 -19.15 -2.35 -11.53
N ARG A 33 -18.65 -1.88 -12.67
CA ARG A 33 -19.21 -0.71 -13.33
C ARG A 33 -20.70 -0.84 -13.48
N ARG A 34 -21.45 0.03 -12.80
CA ARG A 34 -22.91 -0.02 -12.70
C ARG A 34 -23.40 -1.36 -12.16
N GLY A 35 -22.91 -1.78 -11.02
CA GLY A 35 -23.04 -3.04 -10.29
C GLY A 35 -24.34 -3.82 -10.31
N ASP A 36 -25.39 -3.24 -10.82
CA ASP A 36 -26.73 -3.79 -11.05
C ASP A 36 -26.93 -4.31 -12.47
N THR A 37 -25.99 -4.08 -13.41
CA THR A 37 -26.14 -4.58 -14.79
C THR A 37 -25.81 -6.06 -14.86
N PHE A 38 -26.82 -6.85 -15.18
CA PHE A 38 -26.66 -8.28 -15.44
C PHE A 38 -26.25 -8.59 -16.89
N VAL A 39 -26.22 -7.59 -17.72
CA VAL A 39 -25.68 -7.63 -19.08
C VAL A 39 -24.30 -7.01 -19.05
N ASP A 40 -23.33 -7.66 -19.67
CA ASP A 40 -22.00 -7.08 -19.82
C ASP A 40 -22.11 -5.82 -20.67
N PRO A 41 -21.76 -4.63 -20.15
CA PRO A 41 -21.94 -3.38 -20.89
C PRO A 41 -21.01 -3.29 -22.11
N LYS A 42 -19.96 -4.10 -22.17
CA LYS A 42 -18.99 -4.11 -23.25
C LYS A 42 -19.42 -5.04 -24.38
N TRP A 43 -19.93 -6.21 -24.04
CA TRP A 43 -20.23 -7.25 -25.01
C TRP A 43 -21.72 -7.43 -25.30
N GLY A 44 -22.61 -6.82 -24.53
CA GLY A 44 -24.05 -6.97 -24.67
C GLY A 44 -24.60 -8.37 -24.29
N VAL A 45 -23.75 -9.22 -23.72
CA VAL A 45 -24.09 -10.59 -23.34
C VAL A 45 -24.61 -10.66 -21.91
N GLU A 46 -25.65 -11.43 -21.67
CA GLU A 46 -26.18 -11.65 -20.33
C GLU A 46 -25.18 -12.44 -19.47
N ARG A 47 -24.86 -11.89 -18.30
CA ARG A 47 -23.93 -12.52 -17.35
C ARG A 47 -24.53 -13.79 -16.75
N SER A 48 -23.71 -14.79 -16.52
CA SER A 48 -24.08 -16.01 -15.79
C SER A 48 -24.54 -15.68 -14.35
N ALA A 49 -25.29 -16.59 -13.73
CA ALA A 49 -25.75 -16.43 -12.35
C ALA A 49 -24.59 -16.23 -11.36
N THR A 50 -23.48 -16.91 -11.58
CA THR A 50 -22.27 -16.78 -10.78
C THR A 50 -21.63 -15.40 -10.93
N GLU A 51 -21.48 -14.90 -12.15
CA GLU A 51 -20.99 -13.55 -12.41
C GLU A 51 -21.89 -12.48 -11.84
N LYS A 52 -23.21 -12.59 -11.99
CA LYS A 52 -24.19 -11.67 -11.36
C LYS A 52 -23.98 -11.57 -9.85
N LYS A 53 -23.70 -12.69 -9.18
CA LYS A 53 -23.37 -12.71 -7.75
C LYS A 53 -22.08 -11.97 -7.45
N TRP A 54 -21.04 -12.18 -8.25
CA TRP A 54 -19.75 -11.51 -8.10
C TRP A 54 -19.85 -10.01 -8.37
N VAL A 55 -20.53 -9.59 -9.43
CA VAL A 55 -20.77 -8.18 -9.76
C VAL A 55 -21.42 -7.46 -8.58
N ARG A 56 -22.48 -8.04 -7.96
CA ARG A 56 -23.11 -7.47 -6.77
C ARG A 56 -22.17 -7.37 -5.56
N ALA A 57 -21.37 -8.39 -5.32
CA ALA A 57 -20.43 -8.40 -4.20
C ALA A 57 -19.33 -7.35 -4.38
N TRP A 58 -18.82 -7.20 -5.60
CA TRP A 58 -17.74 -6.30 -5.94
C TRP A 58 -18.19 -4.84 -6.00
N HIS A 59 -19.39 -4.57 -6.54
CA HIS A 59 -19.99 -3.24 -6.51
C HIS A 59 -20.06 -2.67 -5.09
N ARG A 60 -20.46 -3.48 -4.12
CA ARG A 60 -20.46 -3.06 -2.71
C ARG A 60 -19.07 -2.84 -2.11
N LYS A 61 -18.07 -3.53 -2.62
CA LYS A 61 -16.71 -3.52 -2.05
C LYS A 61 -15.78 -2.55 -2.76
N TYR A 62 -15.89 -2.41 -4.09
CA TYR A 62 -14.93 -1.71 -4.95
C TYR A 62 -15.58 -0.61 -5.81
N GLY A 63 -16.65 0.02 -5.34
CA GLY A 63 -17.31 1.12 -6.04
C GLY A 63 -16.44 2.40 -6.09
N GLU A 64 -17.02 3.48 -6.63
CA GLU A 64 -16.33 4.75 -6.82
C GLU A 64 -15.73 5.33 -5.52
N ASP A 65 -16.48 5.26 -4.42
CA ASP A 65 -15.98 5.66 -3.09
C ASP A 65 -14.73 4.89 -2.65
N TYR A 66 -14.62 3.62 -3.05
CA TYR A 66 -13.43 2.84 -2.78
C TYR A 66 -12.25 3.39 -3.56
N TRP A 67 -12.42 3.66 -4.84
CA TRP A 67 -11.37 4.19 -5.71
C TRP A 67 -10.82 5.52 -5.18
N ILE A 68 -11.70 6.46 -4.83
CA ILE A 68 -11.31 7.76 -4.26
C ILE A 68 -10.54 7.62 -2.94
N ARG A 69 -10.97 6.71 -2.06
CA ARG A 69 -10.24 6.45 -0.79
C ARG A 69 -8.84 5.88 -1.03
N GLU A 70 -8.69 4.97 -2.00
CA GLU A 70 -7.38 4.41 -2.34
C GLU A 70 -6.47 5.45 -3.01
N TYR A 71 -7.02 6.31 -3.87
CA TYR A 71 -6.31 7.45 -4.41
C TYR A 71 -5.83 8.41 -3.31
N GLN A 72 -6.68 8.76 -2.36
CA GLN A 72 -6.30 9.59 -1.21
C GLN A 72 -5.20 8.91 -0.39
N ARG A 73 -5.31 7.60 -0.17
CA ARG A 73 -4.28 6.82 0.52
C ARG A 73 -2.95 6.83 -0.24
N PHE A 74 -2.98 6.71 -1.56
CA PHE A 74 -1.79 6.85 -2.39
C PHE A 74 -1.15 8.24 -2.21
N CYS A 75 -1.95 9.29 -2.27
CA CYS A 75 -1.48 10.66 -2.05
C CYS A 75 -0.87 10.85 -0.65
N ASP A 76 -1.49 10.32 0.39
CA ASP A 76 -0.99 10.40 1.77
C ASP A 76 0.33 9.64 1.98
N ILE A 77 0.51 8.53 1.27
CA ILE A 77 1.70 7.68 1.40
C ILE A 77 2.87 8.24 0.59
N PHE A 78 2.62 8.70 -0.64
CA PHE A 78 3.66 9.03 -1.60
C PHE A 78 3.75 10.52 -1.94
N VAL A 79 2.65 11.18 -2.28
CA VAL A 79 2.66 12.58 -2.73
C VAL A 79 2.97 13.52 -1.56
N GLY A 80 2.31 13.33 -0.41
CA GLY A 80 2.55 14.15 0.78
C GLY A 80 4.03 14.16 1.20
N PRO A 81 4.64 12.99 1.53
CA PRO A 81 6.05 12.93 1.90
C PRO A 81 7.02 13.40 0.81
N PHE A 82 6.68 13.22 -0.47
CA PHE A 82 7.47 13.76 -1.57
C PHE A 82 7.49 15.29 -1.54
N ASN A 83 6.36 15.92 -1.34
CA ASN A 83 6.24 17.38 -1.28
C ASN A 83 6.88 17.97 -0.01
N GLU A 84 6.72 17.31 1.15
CA GLU A 84 7.33 17.73 2.43
C GLU A 84 8.86 17.67 2.38
N GLY A 85 9.44 16.78 1.58
CA GLY A 85 10.88 16.63 1.41
C GLY A 85 11.52 17.62 0.44
N SER A 86 10.79 18.60 -0.09
CA SER A 86 11.30 19.46 -1.16
C SER A 86 12.38 20.43 -0.63
N SER A 87 13.56 20.34 -1.24
CA SER A 87 14.53 21.43 -1.22
C SER A 87 14.20 22.41 -2.35
N VAL A 88 14.52 23.68 -2.15
CA VAL A 88 14.45 24.67 -3.24
C VAL A 88 15.39 24.20 -4.34
N PRO A 89 14.93 24.10 -5.61
CA PRO A 89 15.80 23.69 -6.71
C PRO A 89 17.01 24.61 -6.82
N GLY A 90 18.17 24.05 -7.08
CA GLY A 90 19.37 24.82 -7.42
C GLY A 90 19.20 25.60 -8.72
N PRO A 91 20.12 26.50 -9.03
CA PRO A 91 19.98 27.44 -10.15
C PRO A 91 19.84 26.80 -11.54
N TYR A 92 20.12 25.51 -11.68
CA TYR A 92 19.98 24.76 -12.94
C TYR A 92 19.16 23.48 -12.77
N GLN A 93 18.42 23.34 -11.68
CA GLN A 93 17.56 22.21 -11.40
C GLN A 93 16.09 22.59 -11.62
N ARG A 94 15.35 21.73 -12.29
CA ARG A 94 13.91 21.93 -12.55
C ARG A 94 13.00 21.62 -11.35
N GLY A 95 13.57 21.28 -10.20
CA GLY A 95 12.81 20.79 -9.08
C GLY A 95 12.52 19.30 -9.14
N LYS A 96 11.87 18.81 -8.11
CA LYS A 96 11.55 17.38 -7.98
C LYS A 96 10.39 16.99 -8.90
N LYS A 97 10.44 15.77 -9.45
CA LYS A 97 9.42 15.21 -10.30
C LYS A 97 8.89 13.89 -9.72
N LEU A 98 7.58 13.78 -9.54
CA LEU A 98 6.91 12.53 -9.22
C LEU A 98 5.98 12.16 -10.38
N VAL A 99 6.20 11.00 -10.98
CA VAL A 99 5.44 10.49 -12.12
C VAL A 99 4.82 9.14 -11.72
N ALA A 100 3.49 9.10 -11.69
CA ALA A 100 2.71 7.92 -11.36
C ALA A 100 1.64 7.65 -12.43
N SER A 101 1.89 8.08 -13.65
CA SER A 101 0.91 7.98 -14.74
C SER A 101 1.01 6.69 -15.54
N LEU A 102 2.02 5.86 -15.30
CA LEU A 102 2.10 4.54 -15.92
C LEU A 102 1.16 3.58 -15.18
N PRO A 103 0.13 3.03 -15.86
CA PRO A 103 -0.81 2.13 -15.21
C PRO A 103 -0.29 0.70 -15.16
N GLY A 104 -0.74 -0.04 -14.14
CA GLY A 104 -0.62 -1.49 -14.08
C GLY A 104 -1.94 -2.21 -14.35
N ASN A 105 -1.89 -3.53 -14.37
CA ASN A 105 -3.07 -4.34 -14.60
C ASN A 105 -4.09 -4.29 -13.43
N HIS A 106 -3.62 -3.99 -12.21
CA HIS A 106 -4.49 -3.71 -11.07
C HIS A 106 -5.18 -2.35 -11.17
N ASP A 107 -4.60 -1.40 -11.90
CA ASP A 107 -5.17 -0.06 -12.09
C ASP A 107 -6.24 -0.03 -13.18
N LEU A 108 -6.07 -0.79 -14.28
CA LEU A 108 -6.95 -0.74 -15.46
C LEU A 108 -7.74 -2.01 -15.74
N GLY A 109 -7.29 -3.16 -15.28
CA GLY A 109 -7.64 -4.46 -15.81
C GLY A 109 -6.62 -4.91 -16.85
N PHE A 110 -6.87 -6.01 -17.57
CA PHE A 110 -5.88 -6.58 -18.49
C PHE A 110 -6.48 -6.89 -19.87
N GLY A 111 -5.75 -6.52 -20.90
CA GLY A 111 -6.10 -6.82 -22.29
C GLY A 111 -7.53 -6.41 -22.64
N ALA A 112 -8.34 -7.36 -23.14
CA ALA A 112 -9.73 -7.10 -23.50
C ALA A 112 -10.65 -6.68 -22.34
N GLN A 113 -10.23 -6.82 -21.09
CA GLN A 113 -11.03 -6.44 -19.92
C GLN A 113 -11.00 -4.93 -19.64
N ILE A 114 -10.01 -4.23 -20.18
CA ILE A 114 -9.85 -2.80 -19.95
C ILE A 114 -11.08 -2.06 -20.46
N GLN A 115 -11.58 -1.15 -19.65
CA GLN A 115 -12.68 -0.27 -20.03
C GLN A 115 -12.14 1.15 -20.21
N VAL A 116 -12.43 1.75 -21.36
CA VAL A 116 -11.99 3.11 -21.71
C VAL A 116 -12.29 4.12 -20.59
N PRO A 117 -13.50 4.16 -19.98
CA PRO A 117 -13.75 5.11 -18.89
C PRO A 117 -12.93 4.87 -17.62
N VAL A 118 -12.45 3.65 -17.38
CA VAL A 118 -11.54 3.37 -16.24
C VAL A 118 -10.16 3.94 -16.54
N ARG A 119 -9.66 3.75 -17.77
CA ARG A 119 -8.41 4.35 -18.23
C ARG A 119 -8.50 5.88 -18.22
N ASP A 120 -9.58 6.47 -18.75
CA ASP A 120 -9.76 7.91 -18.81
C ASP A 120 -9.80 8.52 -17.40
N ARG A 121 -10.47 7.85 -16.44
CA ARG A 121 -10.41 8.28 -15.04
C ARG A 121 -8.99 8.18 -14.49
N PHE A 122 -8.27 7.10 -14.74
CA PHE A 122 -6.88 6.98 -14.31
C PHE A 122 -6.04 8.14 -14.87
N SER A 123 -6.15 8.42 -16.16
CA SER A 123 -5.45 9.54 -16.80
C SER A 123 -5.83 10.90 -16.22
N ALA A 124 -7.10 11.10 -15.87
CA ALA A 124 -7.57 12.35 -15.27
C ALA A 124 -6.93 12.64 -13.89
N PHE A 125 -6.61 11.59 -13.11
CA PHE A 125 -6.04 11.75 -11.76
C PHE A 125 -4.52 11.62 -11.72
N PHE A 126 -3.92 10.78 -12.59
CA PHE A 126 -2.49 10.49 -12.58
C PHE A 126 -1.72 11.08 -13.77
N GLY A 127 -2.43 11.59 -14.78
CA GLY A 127 -1.84 12.13 -16.00
C GLY A 127 -1.79 11.12 -17.15
N GLU A 128 -1.25 11.57 -18.28
CA GLU A 128 -1.17 10.78 -19.52
C GLU A 128 -0.39 9.48 -19.29
N THR A 129 -0.99 8.35 -19.71
CA THR A 129 -0.41 7.02 -19.53
C THR A 129 0.76 6.76 -20.47
N ASN A 130 0.73 7.39 -21.65
CA ASN A 130 1.84 7.38 -22.61
C ASN A 130 2.47 8.77 -22.64
N ARG A 131 3.76 8.88 -22.32
CA ARG A 131 4.39 10.19 -22.20
C ARG A 131 5.89 10.16 -22.37
N VAL A 132 6.45 11.32 -22.66
CA VAL A 132 7.89 11.56 -22.75
C VAL A 132 8.28 12.58 -21.68
N ASP A 133 9.24 12.22 -20.85
CA ASP A 133 9.87 13.09 -19.87
C ASP A 133 11.37 13.21 -20.17
N VAL A 134 12.02 14.29 -19.72
CA VAL A 134 13.48 14.43 -19.77
C VAL A 134 14.00 14.61 -18.34
N VAL A 135 15.00 13.84 -17.98
CA VAL A 135 15.70 13.92 -16.69
C VAL A 135 17.19 13.70 -16.93
N GLY A 136 18.02 14.65 -16.52
CA GLY A 136 19.47 14.55 -16.68
C GLY A 136 19.93 14.34 -18.13
N ASN A 137 19.26 14.96 -19.08
CA ASN A 137 19.46 14.81 -20.53
C ASN A 137 19.34 13.35 -21.01
N HIS A 138 18.49 12.55 -20.33
CA HIS A 138 17.98 11.29 -20.83
C HIS A 138 16.49 11.44 -21.09
N THR A 139 16.03 10.88 -22.19
CA THR A 139 14.61 10.80 -22.49
C THR A 139 14.01 9.60 -21.74
N ILE A 140 12.93 9.80 -21.02
CA ILE A 140 12.20 8.75 -20.33
C ILE A 140 10.86 8.59 -21.03
N VAL A 141 10.65 7.45 -21.66
CA VAL A 141 9.42 7.13 -22.40
C VAL A 141 8.60 6.13 -21.60
N SER A 142 7.46 6.56 -21.08
CA SER A 142 6.48 5.69 -20.43
C SER A 142 5.46 5.21 -21.44
N VAL A 143 5.22 3.91 -21.51
CA VAL A 143 4.26 3.29 -22.45
C VAL A 143 3.27 2.42 -21.69
N ASP A 144 1.98 2.64 -21.92
CA ASP A 144 0.88 1.84 -21.38
C ASP A 144 0.86 0.46 -22.07
N THR A 145 1.73 -0.43 -21.59
CA THR A 145 1.84 -1.79 -22.10
C THR A 145 0.66 -2.67 -21.68
N VAL A 146 -0.09 -2.25 -20.66
CA VAL A 146 -1.32 -2.94 -20.23
C VAL A 146 -2.41 -2.78 -21.29
N SER A 147 -2.62 -1.54 -21.77
CA SER A 147 -3.54 -1.29 -22.89
C SER A 147 -3.03 -1.90 -24.20
N LEU A 148 -1.71 -1.83 -24.44
CA LEU A 148 -1.10 -2.45 -25.64
C LEU A 148 -1.38 -3.95 -25.72
N SER A 149 -1.37 -4.66 -24.60
CA SER A 149 -1.66 -6.11 -24.56
C SER A 149 -3.04 -6.49 -25.12
N ALA A 150 -3.95 -5.53 -25.27
CA ALA A 150 -5.24 -5.78 -25.91
C ALA A 150 -5.13 -6.05 -27.42
N ASP A 151 -4.06 -5.56 -28.08
CA ASP A 151 -3.83 -5.78 -29.52
C ASP A 151 -3.61 -7.26 -29.87
N THR A 152 -3.08 -8.03 -28.94
CA THR A 152 -2.81 -9.46 -29.10
C THR A 152 -3.82 -10.36 -28.41
N SER A 153 -4.91 -9.78 -27.89
CA SER A 153 -6.00 -10.55 -27.29
C SER A 153 -6.72 -11.40 -28.32
N ARG A 154 -7.07 -12.64 -27.96
CA ARG A 154 -7.91 -13.54 -28.77
C ARG A 154 -9.29 -12.97 -29.12
N TYR A 155 -9.74 -11.97 -28.38
CA TYR A 155 -11.02 -11.31 -28.60
C TYR A 155 -10.96 -10.19 -29.62
N LYS A 156 -9.80 -9.89 -30.17
CA LYS A 156 -9.63 -8.84 -31.18
C LYS A 156 -10.47 -9.10 -32.43
N ASP A 157 -10.62 -10.37 -32.81
CA ASP A 157 -11.41 -10.78 -33.99
C ASP A 157 -12.92 -10.76 -33.72
N GLU A 158 -13.32 -10.89 -32.46
CA GLU A 158 -14.75 -10.91 -32.06
C GLU A 158 -15.24 -9.52 -31.62
N HIS A 159 -14.35 -8.65 -31.19
CA HIS A 159 -14.68 -7.37 -30.58
C HIS A 159 -13.71 -6.28 -30.99
N ASP A 160 -14.22 -5.06 -31.19
CA ASP A 160 -13.37 -3.89 -31.45
C ASP A 160 -12.62 -3.46 -30.18
N LEU A 161 -11.36 -3.86 -30.10
CA LEU A 161 -10.43 -3.48 -29.02
C LEU A 161 -9.59 -2.26 -29.38
N LYS A 162 -9.72 -1.70 -30.60
CA LYS A 162 -8.96 -0.53 -31.05
C LYS A 162 -9.06 0.66 -30.09
N PRO A 163 -10.21 1.00 -29.48
CA PRO A 163 -10.29 2.06 -28.49
C PRO A 163 -9.39 1.88 -27.27
N ILE A 164 -8.92 0.65 -27.00
CA ILE A 164 -8.01 0.34 -25.87
C ILE A 164 -6.56 0.53 -26.33
N TYR A 165 -6.12 -0.20 -27.34
CA TYR A 165 -4.72 -0.21 -27.76
C TYR A 165 -4.36 0.91 -28.78
N GLY A 166 -5.35 1.43 -29.51
CA GLY A 166 -5.15 2.46 -30.55
C GLY A 166 -4.35 3.68 -30.06
N PRO A 167 -4.70 4.32 -28.93
CA PRO A 167 -3.96 5.45 -28.40
C PRO A 167 -2.48 5.16 -28.12
N VAL A 168 -2.13 3.91 -27.80
CA VAL A 168 -0.72 3.53 -27.62
C VAL A 168 0.00 3.51 -28.96
N HIS A 169 -0.60 2.98 -30.01
CA HIS A 169 -0.02 3.01 -31.36
C HIS A 169 0.13 4.42 -31.88
N GLU A 170 -0.89 5.27 -31.72
CA GLU A 170 -0.83 6.69 -32.09
C GLU A 170 0.32 7.41 -31.38
N PHE A 171 0.51 7.17 -30.09
CA PHE A 171 1.63 7.70 -29.34
C PHE A 171 2.97 7.19 -29.91
N LEU A 172 3.09 5.87 -30.18
CA LEU A 172 4.31 5.29 -30.72
C LEU A 172 4.64 5.80 -32.12
N ASP A 173 3.67 6.16 -32.92
CA ASP A 173 3.89 6.77 -34.24
C ASP A 173 4.44 8.20 -34.14
N GLN A 174 4.15 8.89 -33.03
CA GLN A 174 4.60 10.26 -32.77
C GLN A 174 5.74 10.36 -31.75
N VAL A 175 6.20 9.25 -31.19
CA VAL A 175 7.16 9.24 -30.06
C VAL A 175 8.48 9.91 -30.41
N GLN A 176 8.99 9.74 -31.64
CA GLN A 176 10.24 10.35 -32.09
C GLN A 176 10.15 11.87 -32.13
N ALA A 177 9.05 12.42 -32.69
CA ALA A 177 8.78 13.85 -32.69
C ALA A 177 8.65 14.40 -31.28
N SER A 178 7.95 13.67 -30.41
CA SER A 178 7.79 14.02 -28.99
C SER A 178 9.11 14.02 -28.23
N LYS A 179 10.01 13.06 -28.48
CA LYS A 179 11.37 13.00 -27.91
C LYS A 179 12.19 14.21 -28.33
N ARG A 180 12.24 14.50 -29.66
CA ARG A 180 12.97 15.66 -30.20
C ARG A 180 12.47 16.98 -29.62
N LYS A 181 11.16 17.14 -29.52
CA LYS A 181 10.53 18.31 -28.90
C LYS A 181 10.92 18.45 -27.43
N ALA A 182 10.84 17.38 -26.67
CA ALA A 182 11.20 17.38 -25.26
C ALA A 182 12.70 17.68 -25.03
N ALA A 183 13.58 17.12 -25.86
CA ALA A 183 15.01 17.37 -25.82
C ALA A 183 15.33 18.85 -26.13
N GLN A 184 14.73 19.40 -27.16
CA GLN A 184 14.90 20.81 -27.53
C GLN A 184 14.41 21.74 -26.40
N GLN A 185 13.27 21.46 -25.80
CA GLN A 185 12.73 22.23 -24.67
C GLN A 185 13.69 22.17 -23.47
N GLU A 186 14.25 21.00 -23.17
CA GLU A 186 15.19 20.82 -22.08
C GLU A 186 16.44 21.67 -22.28
N LEU A 187 17.05 21.60 -23.45
CA LEU A 187 18.22 22.39 -23.77
C LEU A 187 17.94 23.91 -23.75
N ALA A 188 16.77 24.34 -24.25
CA ALA A 188 16.34 25.73 -24.18
C ALA A 188 16.26 26.27 -22.75
N VAL A 189 15.76 25.45 -21.81
CA VAL A 189 15.75 25.81 -20.38
C VAL A 189 17.16 25.91 -19.81
N TRP A 190 18.03 24.97 -20.13
CA TRP A 190 19.43 24.98 -19.69
C TRP A 190 20.20 26.22 -20.17
N HIS A 191 19.91 26.71 -21.35
CA HIS A 191 20.56 27.90 -21.92
C HIS A 191 19.92 29.22 -21.51
N GLY A 192 18.84 29.18 -20.71
CA GLY A 192 18.07 30.39 -20.38
C GLY A 192 17.37 31.03 -21.59
N VAL A 193 17.29 30.31 -22.71
CA VAL A 193 16.60 30.74 -23.95
C VAL A 193 15.08 30.63 -23.79
N ASP A 194 14.63 29.91 -22.78
CA ASP A 194 13.21 29.72 -22.45
C ASP A 194 12.47 31.02 -22.10
N ARG A 195 13.17 32.12 -21.92
CA ARG A 195 12.59 33.45 -21.70
C ARG A 195 11.75 33.94 -22.87
N GLY A 196 11.71 33.24 -23.97
CA GLY A 196 11.03 33.59 -25.19
C GLY A 196 10.16 32.50 -25.83
N LEU A 197 10.00 31.32 -25.25
CA LEU A 197 8.99 30.37 -25.69
C LEU A 197 7.61 30.94 -25.36
N LYS A 198 7.24 31.94 -26.13
CA LYS A 198 5.83 32.34 -26.24
C LYS A 198 5.11 31.11 -26.75
N LEU A 199 4.29 30.53 -25.89
CA LEU A 199 3.26 29.61 -26.33
C LEU A 199 2.58 30.33 -27.52
N ARG A 200 2.80 29.85 -28.73
CA ARG A 200 2.04 30.33 -29.89
C ARG A 200 0.62 29.84 -29.65
N HIS A 201 -0.21 30.72 -29.19
CA HIS A 201 -1.64 30.55 -29.27
C HIS A 201 -2.04 30.87 -30.72
N GLU A 202 -2.26 29.88 -31.53
CA GLU A 202 -3.02 29.98 -32.77
C GLU A 202 -4.47 29.77 -32.39
N VAL A 203 -5.28 30.76 -32.59
CA VAL A 203 -6.74 30.67 -32.48
C VAL A 203 -7.23 30.40 -33.90
N GLU A 204 -7.61 29.18 -34.18
CA GLU A 204 -8.21 28.73 -35.42
C GLU A 204 -9.70 28.49 -35.22
N ASP A 205 -10.50 28.70 -36.28
CA ASP A 205 -11.91 28.28 -36.26
C ASP A 205 -11.95 26.76 -36.15
N ILE A 206 -12.75 26.24 -35.23
CA ILE A 206 -12.85 24.78 -34.98
C ILE A 206 -13.30 24.00 -36.23
N ASN A 207 -14.00 24.65 -37.16
CA ASN A 207 -14.44 24.02 -38.39
C ASN A 207 -13.34 23.99 -39.48
N GLU A 208 -12.29 24.80 -39.31
CA GLU A 208 -11.15 24.89 -40.21
C GLU A 208 -9.89 24.32 -39.62
N ALA A 209 -9.88 24.08 -38.29
CA ALA A 209 -8.74 23.58 -37.58
C ALA A 209 -8.40 22.12 -37.96
N ASP A 210 -7.17 21.89 -38.37
CA ASP A 210 -6.65 20.53 -38.56
C ASP A 210 -6.28 19.90 -37.22
N LEU A 211 -7.24 19.23 -36.60
CA LEU A 211 -7.04 18.53 -35.33
C LEU A 211 -6.11 17.29 -35.44
N SER A 212 -5.76 16.89 -36.66
CA SER A 212 -4.78 15.82 -36.91
C SER A 212 -3.34 16.32 -36.94
N ARG A 213 -3.16 17.66 -36.86
CA ARG A 213 -1.84 18.28 -36.90
C ARG A 213 -0.96 17.81 -35.78
N SER A 214 0.04 17.03 -36.12
CA SER A 214 1.05 16.58 -35.18
C SER A 214 1.72 17.75 -34.47
N PRO A 215 2.07 17.62 -33.18
CA PRO A 215 2.86 18.65 -32.51
C PRO A 215 4.11 18.93 -33.33
N MET A 216 4.43 20.22 -33.49
CA MET A 216 5.51 20.71 -34.36
C MET A 216 6.81 19.94 -34.07
N ASP A 217 7.19 19.05 -34.97
CA ASP A 217 8.44 18.32 -34.91
C ASP A 217 9.61 19.27 -35.22
N PRO A 218 10.60 19.40 -34.31
CA PRO A 218 11.78 20.21 -34.58
C PRO A 218 12.64 19.70 -35.75
N GLY A 219 12.38 18.49 -36.24
CA GLY A 219 13.12 17.85 -37.32
C GLY A 219 14.35 17.04 -36.84
N GLU A 220 14.98 16.37 -37.78
CA GLU A 220 16.12 15.47 -37.53
C GLU A 220 17.39 16.16 -36.98
N GLY A 221 17.45 17.49 -37.03
CA GLY A 221 18.53 18.28 -36.44
C GLY A 221 18.48 18.44 -34.93
N ALA A 222 17.37 18.03 -34.30
CA ALA A 222 17.25 18.03 -32.83
C ALA A 222 18.05 16.87 -32.21
N PRO A 223 18.67 17.08 -31.02
CA PRO A 223 19.43 16.04 -30.38
C PRO A 223 18.54 14.88 -29.95
N ASP A 224 19.01 13.64 -30.15
CA ASP A 224 18.39 12.43 -29.67
C ASP A 224 19.12 11.94 -28.41
N PHE A 225 18.53 12.18 -27.26
CA PHE A 225 19.08 11.75 -25.98
C PHE A 225 18.96 10.24 -25.80
N PRO A 226 19.89 9.61 -25.04
CA PRO A 226 19.70 8.22 -24.61
C PRO A 226 18.33 8.03 -23.97
N THR A 227 17.62 6.98 -24.37
CA THR A 227 16.24 6.76 -23.98
C THR A 227 16.12 5.64 -22.97
N ILE A 228 15.38 5.89 -21.91
CA ILE A 228 14.97 4.90 -20.92
C ILE A 228 13.49 4.57 -21.17
N LEU A 229 13.21 3.30 -21.42
CA LEU A 229 11.83 2.82 -21.55
C LEU A 229 11.28 2.43 -20.19
N LEU A 230 10.08 2.94 -19.86
CA LEU A 230 9.30 2.49 -18.71
C LEU A 230 8.04 1.77 -19.20
N SER A 231 7.83 0.56 -18.72
CA SER A 231 6.67 -0.27 -19.00
C SER A 231 6.15 -0.91 -17.71
N HIS A 232 4.87 -1.27 -17.67
CA HIS A 232 4.40 -2.13 -16.58
C HIS A 232 4.68 -3.59 -16.88
N VAL A 233 4.23 -4.06 -18.05
CA VAL A 233 4.46 -5.44 -18.49
C VAL A 233 5.89 -5.56 -19.02
N PRO A 234 6.68 -6.53 -18.54
CA PRO A 234 8.02 -6.78 -19.02
C PRO A 234 8.09 -7.09 -20.52
N LEU A 235 9.20 -6.73 -21.16
CA LEU A 235 9.47 -7.09 -22.57
C LEU A 235 9.58 -8.60 -22.73
N TYR A 236 9.35 -9.08 -23.96
CA TYR A 236 9.43 -10.49 -24.31
C TYR A 236 10.81 -11.09 -24.01
N ARG A 237 10.76 -12.27 -23.48
CA ARG A 237 11.92 -13.13 -23.23
C ARG A 237 11.54 -14.58 -23.42
N ASP A 238 12.50 -15.42 -23.76
CA ASP A 238 12.26 -16.85 -23.87
C ASP A 238 11.85 -17.45 -22.52
N PRO A 239 10.91 -18.42 -22.51
CA PRO A 239 10.53 -19.12 -21.28
C PRO A 239 11.72 -19.73 -20.56
N GLY A 240 11.84 -19.47 -19.26
CA GLY A 240 12.95 -19.95 -18.44
C GLY A 240 14.24 -19.12 -18.52
N THR A 241 14.19 -17.93 -19.12
CA THR A 241 15.33 -16.99 -19.11
C THR A 241 15.68 -16.60 -17.67
N PRO A 242 16.93 -16.84 -17.20
CA PRO A 242 17.32 -16.55 -15.83
C PRO A 242 17.29 -15.05 -15.52
N CYS A 243 16.76 -14.69 -14.36
CA CYS A 243 16.68 -13.32 -13.85
C CYS A 243 17.90 -12.86 -13.04
N GLY A 244 18.91 -13.71 -12.91
CA GLY A 244 20.11 -13.39 -12.15
C GLY A 244 20.00 -13.65 -10.63
N PRO A 245 21.10 -13.38 -9.89
CA PRO A 245 21.25 -13.77 -8.49
C PRO A 245 20.46 -12.93 -7.49
N ASN A 246 19.98 -11.77 -7.91
CA ASN A 246 19.24 -10.84 -7.04
C ASN A 246 17.75 -11.15 -6.91
N ARG A 247 17.26 -12.15 -7.68
CA ARG A 247 15.88 -12.62 -7.57
C ARG A 247 15.67 -13.37 -6.26
N GLU A 248 14.64 -13.00 -5.52
CA GLU A 248 14.35 -13.59 -4.21
C GLU A 248 13.36 -14.76 -4.30
N HIS A 249 12.77 -15.02 -5.46
CA HIS A 249 11.70 -16.00 -5.59
C HIS A 249 12.03 -17.32 -4.90
N TRP A 250 11.28 -17.66 -3.84
CA TRP A 250 11.56 -18.78 -2.95
C TRP A 250 10.64 -19.98 -3.21
N PRO A 251 11.15 -21.17 -3.11
CA PRO A 251 12.55 -21.53 -2.94
C PRO A 251 13.29 -21.39 -4.27
N PRO A 252 14.61 -21.10 -4.24
CA PRO A 252 15.41 -21.17 -5.46
C PRO A 252 15.23 -22.54 -6.11
N SER A 253 15.24 -22.60 -7.42
CA SER A 253 15.14 -23.86 -8.13
C SER A 253 16.19 -24.81 -7.58
N LYS A 254 15.77 -26.03 -7.25
CA LYS A 254 16.73 -27.11 -6.99
C LYS A 254 17.50 -27.26 -8.28
N SER A 255 18.84 -27.19 -8.20
CA SER A 255 19.67 -27.50 -9.35
C SER A 255 19.20 -28.83 -9.93
N THR A 256 18.89 -28.82 -11.21
CA THR A 256 18.50 -29.99 -11.95
C THR A 256 19.71 -30.90 -12.13
N MET A 257 20.26 -31.39 -11.02
CA MET A 257 21.28 -32.41 -11.06
C MET A 257 20.64 -33.72 -11.50
N LYS A 258 21.12 -34.26 -12.60
CA LYS A 258 20.87 -35.65 -12.98
C LYS A 258 21.37 -36.57 -11.87
N LYS A 259 20.85 -37.79 -11.81
CA LYS A 259 21.28 -38.81 -10.83
C LYS A 259 22.77 -39.12 -10.86
N ASP A 260 23.45 -38.76 -11.95
CA ASP A 260 24.90 -38.92 -12.17
C ASP A 260 25.72 -37.72 -11.66
N GLY A 261 25.09 -36.72 -11.08
CA GLY A 261 25.73 -35.49 -10.57
C GLY A 261 26.02 -34.44 -11.65
N SER A 262 25.68 -34.69 -12.91
CA SER A 262 25.80 -33.69 -13.97
C SER A 262 24.61 -32.72 -13.97
N VAL A 263 24.88 -31.45 -14.34
CA VAL A 263 23.82 -30.44 -14.54
C VAL A 263 23.19 -30.66 -15.92
N ASP A 264 21.88 -30.74 -16.00
CA ASP A 264 21.18 -30.80 -17.29
C ASP A 264 21.18 -29.40 -17.94
N PRO A 265 21.94 -29.18 -19.02
CA PRO A 265 21.98 -27.86 -19.65
C PRO A 265 20.65 -27.46 -20.31
N ALA A 266 19.72 -28.41 -20.49
CA ALA A 266 18.40 -28.14 -21.02
C ALA A 266 17.34 -27.89 -19.93
N ALA A 267 17.73 -28.02 -18.66
CA ALA A 267 16.83 -27.79 -17.57
C ALA A 267 16.60 -26.29 -17.36
N ARG A 268 15.38 -25.87 -17.58
CA ARG A 268 14.93 -24.49 -17.37
C ARG A 268 14.77 -24.22 -15.88
N ASP A 269 15.33 -23.11 -15.40
CA ASP A 269 15.08 -22.63 -14.05
C ASP A 269 13.78 -21.83 -13.99
N GLU A 270 12.65 -22.52 -13.93
CA GLU A 270 11.32 -21.90 -13.88
C GLU A 270 11.09 -21.01 -12.64
N ARG A 271 11.96 -21.13 -11.62
CA ARG A 271 11.83 -20.33 -10.39
C ARG A 271 12.66 -19.06 -10.42
N ASN A 272 13.82 -19.11 -11.03
CA ASN A 272 14.64 -17.93 -11.24
C ASN A 272 14.34 -17.27 -12.59
N ALA A 273 13.12 -17.38 -13.07
CA ALA A 273 12.66 -16.81 -14.33
C ALA A 273 11.28 -16.19 -14.14
N ILE A 274 10.93 -15.20 -14.95
CA ILE A 274 9.55 -14.75 -15.08
C ILE A 274 8.81 -15.81 -15.91
N SER A 275 7.64 -16.24 -15.41
CA SER A 275 6.81 -17.18 -16.13
C SER A 275 6.26 -16.52 -17.39
N VAL A 276 6.64 -17.03 -18.55
CA VAL A 276 6.06 -16.59 -19.82
C VAL A 276 4.75 -17.34 -20.04
N SER A 277 3.66 -16.73 -19.62
CA SER A 277 2.33 -17.28 -19.81
C SER A 277 1.43 -16.26 -20.48
N GLY A 278 0.78 -16.68 -21.55
CA GLY A 278 -0.31 -15.95 -22.19
C GLY A 278 -1.63 -16.65 -21.87
N GLY A 279 -2.53 -15.95 -21.23
CA GLY A 279 -3.89 -16.41 -20.96
C GLY A 279 -4.91 -15.59 -21.75
N TYR A 280 -6.14 -15.98 -21.57
CA TYR A 280 -7.32 -15.36 -22.15
C TYR A 280 -7.44 -13.84 -21.89
N GLN A 281 -6.90 -13.35 -20.77
CA GLN A 281 -6.97 -11.96 -20.34
C GLN A 281 -5.70 -11.52 -19.60
N TYR A 282 -4.57 -12.22 -19.82
CA TYR A 282 -3.42 -12.08 -18.97
C TYR A 282 -2.12 -12.39 -19.73
N GLN A 283 -1.15 -11.52 -19.61
CA GLN A 283 0.20 -11.69 -20.14
C GLN A 283 1.19 -11.23 -19.09
N ASN A 284 2.11 -12.11 -18.67
CA ASN A 284 3.20 -11.76 -17.74
C ASN A 284 4.35 -11.05 -18.44
N VAL A 285 4.44 -11.18 -19.75
CA VAL A 285 5.41 -10.50 -20.60
C VAL A 285 4.72 -10.12 -21.90
N LEU A 286 5.16 -9.07 -22.55
CA LEU A 286 4.69 -8.72 -23.89
C LEU A 286 5.03 -9.84 -24.88
N ASN A 287 4.35 -9.87 -26.01
CA ASN A 287 4.78 -10.74 -27.11
C ASN A 287 6.05 -10.21 -27.78
N ASP A 288 6.68 -11.05 -28.58
CA ASP A 288 7.93 -10.71 -29.26
C ASP A 288 7.76 -9.56 -30.27
N GLU A 289 6.69 -9.59 -31.06
CA GLU A 289 6.41 -8.57 -32.07
C GLU A 289 6.24 -7.18 -31.45
N ASP A 290 5.45 -7.08 -30.38
CA ASP A 290 5.22 -5.81 -29.69
C ASP A 290 6.49 -5.31 -29.01
N SER A 291 7.30 -6.19 -28.44
CA SER A 291 8.56 -5.82 -27.80
C SER A 291 9.55 -5.26 -28.81
N VAL A 292 9.70 -5.93 -29.95
CA VAL A 292 10.57 -5.46 -31.05
C VAL A 292 10.02 -4.15 -31.63
N ARG A 293 8.71 -4.03 -31.80
CA ARG A 293 8.06 -2.80 -32.28
C ARG A 293 8.29 -1.62 -31.36
N LEU A 294 8.13 -1.81 -30.03
CA LEU A 294 8.38 -0.80 -29.02
C LEU A 294 9.83 -0.26 -29.14
N ILE A 295 10.81 -1.14 -29.09
CA ILE A 295 12.22 -0.75 -29.13
C ILE A 295 12.54 0.03 -30.42
N LYS A 296 12.10 -0.48 -31.58
CA LYS A 296 12.35 0.17 -32.89
C LYS A 296 11.64 1.51 -33.03
N LYS A 297 10.37 1.63 -32.60
CA LYS A 297 9.62 2.88 -32.69
C LYS A 297 10.18 3.95 -31.77
N ILE A 298 10.56 3.58 -30.56
CA ILE A 298 11.14 4.52 -29.58
C ILE A 298 12.57 4.92 -29.97
N GLY A 299 13.38 3.99 -30.44
CA GLY A 299 14.77 4.20 -30.87
C GLY A 299 15.70 4.71 -29.77
N ASN A 300 16.99 4.47 -29.91
CA ASN A 300 18.03 4.86 -28.95
C ASN A 300 17.73 4.43 -27.51
N VAL A 301 17.11 3.26 -27.33
CA VAL A 301 16.76 2.71 -26.00
C VAL A 301 18.01 2.10 -25.39
N VAL A 302 18.53 2.73 -24.35
CA VAL A 302 19.74 2.28 -23.64
C VAL A 302 19.43 1.44 -22.41
N HIS A 303 18.21 1.50 -21.89
CA HIS A 303 17.73 0.73 -20.74
C HIS A 303 16.21 0.65 -20.71
N ALA A 304 15.66 -0.46 -20.21
CA ALA A 304 14.26 -0.62 -19.92
C ALA A 304 14.03 -0.95 -18.43
N PHE A 305 12.96 -0.42 -17.86
CA PHE A 305 12.47 -0.78 -16.53
C PHE A 305 11.02 -1.23 -16.63
N SER A 306 10.71 -2.37 -16.01
CA SER A 306 9.35 -2.93 -15.99
C SER A 306 8.88 -3.27 -14.58
N GLY A 307 7.58 -3.49 -14.42
CA GLY A 307 6.90 -3.89 -13.19
C GLY A 307 6.34 -5.31 -13.25
N ASP A 308 5.10 -5.50 -12.78
CA ASP A 308 4.23 -6.68 -12.83
C ASP A 308 4.70 -7.92 -12.05
N ASP A 309 5.92 -8.39 -12.24
CA ASP A 309 6.41 -9.65 -11.64
C ASP A 309 6.65 -9.59 -10.12
N HIS A 310 6.69 -8.40 -9.50
CA HIS A 310 6.91 -8.13 -8.09
C HIS A 310 8.30 -8.47 -7.55
N ASP A 311 9.07 -9.36 -8.19
CA ASP A 311 10.44 -9.70 -7.84
C ASP A 311 11.44 -9.06 -8.80
N TYR A 312 12.73 -9.08 -8.42
CA TYR A 312 13.78 -8.52 -9.23
C TYR A 312 14.15 -9.47 -10.38
N CYS A 313 14.26 -8.91 -11.57
CA CYS A 313 14.78 -9.63 -12.74
C CYS A 313 15.67 -8.70 -13.57
N GLU A 314 16.89 -9.11 -13.86
CA GLU A 314 17.82 -8.34 -14.66
C GLU A 314 18.36 -9.22 -15.78
N LEU A 315 18.21 -8.75 -17.01
CA LEU A 315 18.67 -9.47 -18.20
C LEU A 315 19.01 -8.50 -19.33
N VAL A 316 19.66 -9.02 -20.35
CA VAL A 316 19.90 -8.34 -21.62
C VAL A 316 19.12 -9.07 -22.69
N HIS A 317 18.32 -8.34 -23.45
CA HIS A 317 17.47 -8.89 -24.51
C HIS A 317 18.28 -9.35 -25.72
N SER A 318 17.59 -10.03 -26.65
CA SER A 318 18.17 -10.51 -27.90
C SER A 318 18.55 -9.36 -28.85
N ALA A 319 19.35 -9.68 -29.87
CA ALA A 319 19.71 -8.73 -30.92
C ALA A 319 18.48 -8.19 -31.68
N ALA A 320 17.37 -8.92 -31.75
CA ALA A 320 16.11 -8.45 -32.32
C ALA A 320 15.52 -7.27 -31.54
N GLN A 321 15.77 -7.22 -30.26
CA GLN A 321 15.42 -6.15 -29.33
C GLN A 321 16.64 -5.27 -29.01
N GLU A 322 17.58 -5.15 -29.93
CA GLU A 322 18.75 -4.26 -29.88
C GLU A 322 19.66 -4.48 -28.64
N ASN A 323 19.67 -5.68 -28.05
CA ASN A 323 20.41 -6.01 -26.82
C ASN A 323 20.12 -5.06 -25.66
N VAL A 324 18.90 -4.52 -25.56
CA VAL A 324 18.51 -3.59 -24.50
C VAL A 324 18.57 -4.32 -23.15
N PRO A 325 19.28 -3.78 -22.15
CA PRO A 325 19.20 -4.28 -20.79
C PRO A 325 17.85 -3.90 -20.16
N GLU A 326 17.21 -4.85 -19.47
CA GLU A 326 15.98 -4.62 -18.74
C GLU A 326 16.12 -5.02 -17.28
N ILE A 327 15.58 -4.19 -16.40
CA ILE A 327 15.34 -4.51 -15.00
C ILE A 327 13.84 -4.51 -14.72
N THR A 328 13.30 -5.69 -14.40
CA THR A 328 11.99 -5.77 -13.75
C THR A 328 12.17 -5.41 -12.27
N VAL A 329 11.50 -4.35 -11.84
CA VAL A 329 11.74 -3.71 -10.56
C VAL A 329 10.96 -4.42 -9.46
N LYS A 330 11.62 -4.67 -8.35
CA LYS A 330 11.03 -5.29 -7.18
C LYS A 330 9.94 -4.40 -6.57
N SER A 331 8.82 -5.00 -6.15
CA SER A 331 7.73 -4.25 -5.51
C SER A 331 8.18 -3.55 -4.23
N ILE A 332 7.72 -2.32 -4.02
CA ILE A 332 7.95 -1.54 -2.79
C ILE A 332 7.14 -2.06 -1.59
N SER A 333 6.24 -3.00 -1.81
CA SER A 333 5.48 -3.69 -0.77
C SER A 333 5.63 -5.19 -0.90
N MET A 334 5.40 -5.93 0.20
CA MET A 334 5.30 -7.37 0.14
C MET A 334 4.10 -7.75 -0.74
N ALA A 335 4.34 -8.46 -1.84
CA ALA A 335 3.32 -8.89 -2.77
C ALA A 335 3.62 -10.30 -3.29
N MET A 336 2.60 -11.07 -3.62
CA MET A 336 2.66 -12.36 -4.30
C MET A 336 3.73 -13.34 -3.80
N GLY A 337 3.98 -13.34 -2.47
CA GLY A 337 4.96 -14.24 -1.86
C GLY A 337 6.41 -13.72 -1.88
N VAL A 338 6.66 -12.51 -2.35
CA VAL A 338 7.97 -11.85 -2.28
C VAL A 338 8.07 -11.04 -0.98
N PRO A 339 8.77 -11.56 0.05
CA PRO A 339 8.75 -10.99 1.39
C PRO A 339 9.66 -9.79 1.60
N THR A 340 10.65 -9.57 0.72
CA THR A 340 11.59 -8.45 0.82
C THR A 340 11.24 -7.37 -0.20
N PRO A 341 10.54 -6.30 0.20
CA PRO A 341 10.26 -5.18 -0.70
C PRO A 341 11.54 -4.48 -1.13
N GLY A 342 11.47 -3.77 -2.26
CA GLY A 342 12.63 -3.03 -2.76
C GLY A 342 12.25 -1.94 -3.75
N PHE A 343 13.25 -1.26 -4.24
CA PHE A 343 13.16 -0.29 -5.34
C PHE A 343 14.52 -0.19 -6.02
N VAL A 344 14.54 0.31 -7.23
CA VAL A 344 15.79 0.55 -7.95
C VAL A 344 16.13 2.04 -7.89
N MET A 345 17.35 2.34 -7.46
CA MET A 345 17.92 3.67 -7.53
C MET A 345 18.71 3.79 -8.84
N VAL A 346 18.46 4.89 -9.56
CA VAL A 346 19.10 5.16 -10.84
C VAL A 346 19.87 6.46 -10.74
N SER A 347 21.13 6.44 -11.13
CA SER A 347 21.96 7.63 -11.30
C SER A 347 22.22 7.85 -12.77
N LEU A 348 21.95 9.07 -13.24
CA LEU A 348 22.15 9.47 -14.63
C LEU A 348 23.35 10.40 -14.72
N PHE A 349 24.23 10.11 -15.66
CA PHE A 349 25.34 11.00 -16.04
C PHE A 349 24.92 11.76 -17.28
N ASN A 350 24.97 13.09 -17.25
CA ASN A 350 24.61 13.91 -18.40
C ASN A 350 25.49 13.58 -19.62
N PRO A 351 24.94 13.04 -20.73
CA PRO A 351 25.71 12.57 -21.85
C PRO A 351 26.09 13.66 -22.86
N VAL A 352 25.47 14.85 -22.74
CA VAL A 352 25.56 15.88 -23.79
C VAL A 352 25.98 17.23 -23.23
N ASP A 353 26.58 18.03 -24.09
CA ASP A 353 26.90 19.43 -23.80
C ASP A 353 25.67 20.33 -23.96
N ALA A 354 25.90 21.61 -23.82
CA ALA A 354 24.91 22.65 -23.98
C ALA A 354 24.22 22.71 -25.35
N HIS A 355 24.81 22.18 -26.36
CA HIS A 355 24.30 22.12 -27.73
C HIS A 355 23.68 20.76 -28.08
N GLY A 356 23.54 19.87 -27.08
CA GLY A 356 23.04 18.53 -27.29
C GLY A 356 24.03 17.59 -27.98
N LYS A 357 25.30 17.98 -28.10
CA LYS A 357 26.35 17.12 -28.67
C LYS A 357 26.98 16.24 -27.59
N PRO A 358 27.39 15.01 -27.92
CA PRO A 358 28.06 14.14 -26.96
C PRO A 358 29.28 14.81 -26.33
N ILE A 359 29.41 14.73 -25.02
CA ILE A 359 30.56 15.26 -24.28
C ILE A 359 31.79 14.36 -24.58
N PRO A 360 32.91 14.90 -25.06
CA PRO A 360 34.12 14.12 -25.27
C PRO A 360 34.57 13.41 -23.98
N ASN A 361 34.98 12.15 -24.08
CA ASN A 361 35.39 11.29 -22.95
C ASN A 361 34.28 11.00 -21.93
N SER A 362 33.01 11.15 -22.29
CA SER A 362 31.89 10.67 -21.48
C SER A 362 31.99 9.15 -21.28
N PRO A 363 31.54 8.62 -20.12
CA PRO A 363 31.45 7.18 -19.96
C PRO A 363 30.50 6.60 -21.00
N GLU A 364 30.84 5.44 -21.54
CA GLU A 364 30.00 4.72 -22.51
C GLU A 364 28.60 4.42 -21.92
N LYS A 365 28.56 4.05 -20.63
CA LYS A 365 27.34 3.85 -19.90
C LYS A 365 27.02 5.09 -19.06
N THR A 366 25.93 5.76 -19.40
CA THR A 366 25.47 6.98 -18.72
C THR A 366 24.45 6.69 -17.61
N ILE A 367 24.10 5.41 -17.41
CA ILE A 367 23.13 4.94 -16.42
C ILE A 367 23.81 3.99 -15.46
N GLN A 368 23.62 4.22 -14.16
CA GLN A 368 23.98 3.28 -13.10
C GLN A 368 22.75 2.93 -12.28
N THR A 369 22.55 1.65 -12.03
CA THR A 369 21.42 1.12 -11.28
C THR A 369 21.87 0.47 -9.98
N HIS A 370 21.07 0.59 -8.93
CA HIS A 370 21.32 -0.06 -7.67
C HIS A 370 20.01 -0.56 -7.05
N LEU A 371 19.96 -1.87 -6.75
CA LEU A 371 18.84 -2.47 -6.04
C LEU A 371 18.92 -2.13 -4.57
N CYS A 372 17.91 -1.41 -4.06
CA CYS A 372 17.77 -1.07 -2.67
C CYS A 372 16.69 -1.95 -2.03
N LEU A 373 17.06 -2.74 -1.03
CA LEU A 373 16.15 -3.64 -0.32
C LEU A 373 15.64 -3.02 0.98
N LEU A 374 14.35 -3.17 1.21
CA LEU A 374 13.72 -2.85 2.48
C LEU A 374 13.71 -4.09 3.40
N PRO A 375 13.45 -3.92 4.71
CA PRO A 375 13.44 -5.05 5.63
C PRO A 375 12.46 -6.16 5.22
N ASN A 376 12.92 -7.41 5.27
CA ASN A 376 12.10 -8.57 4.99
C ASN A 376 10.92 -8.66 5.98
N GLN A 377 9.71 -8.70 5.45
CA GLN A 377 8.48 -8.64 6.25
C GLN A 377 8.26 -9.92 7.04
N TYR A 378 8.49 -11.11 6.46
CA TYR A 378 8.33 -12.36 7.19
C TYR A 378 9.30 -12.46 8.36
N HIS A 379 10.56 -12.07 8.15
CA HIS A 379 11.54 -12.06 9.22
C HIS A 379 11.13 -11.15 10.37
N THR A 380 10.57 -10.01 10.04
CA THR A 380 10.03 -9.06 11.02
C THR A 380 8.86 -9.69 11.80
N TYR A 381 7.90 -10.31 11.11
CA TYR A 381 6.79 -11.01 11.79
C TYR A 381 7.26 -12.18 12.66
N ILE A 382 8.19 -12.98 12.17
CA ILE A 382 8.77 -14.09 12.95
C ILE A 382 9.43 -13.56 14.23
N LYS A 383 10.21 -12.49 14.16
CA LYS A 383 10.79 -11.83 15.35
C LYS A 383 9.72 -11.41 16.37
N TYR A 384 8.63 -10.79 15.91
CA TYR A 384 7.54 -10.41 16.80
C TYR A 384 6.85 -11.63 17.42
N ILE A 385 6.54 -12.66 16.64
CA ILE A 385 5.93 -13.90 17.14
C ILE A 385 6.84 -14.56 18.17
N THR A 386 8.13 -14.69 17.87
CA THR A 386 9.12 -15.26 18.79
C THR A 386 9.18 -14.47 20.09
N PHE A 387 9.21 -13.14 20.01
CA PHE A 387 9.20 -12.28 21.19
C PHE A 387 7.94 -12.46 22.03
N VAL A 388 6.77 -12.56 21.39
CA VAL A 388 5.50 -12.85 22.09
C VAL A 388 5.55 -14.21 22.77
N ILE A 389 6.03 -15.25 22.10
CA ILE A 389 6.15 -16.61 22.68
C ILE A 389 7.08 -16.59 23.90
N ILE A 390 8.26 -15.97 23.77
CA ILE A 390 9.21 -15.86 24.89
C ILE A 390 8.58 -15.08 26.06
N SER A 391 7.90 -13.97 25.78
CA SER A 391 7.23 -13.17 26.80
C SER A 391 6.14 -13.99 27.54
N LEU A 392 5.32 -14.72 26.79
CA LEU A 392 4.29 -15.58 27.38
C LEU A 392 4.92 -16.73 28.21
N ALA A 393 6.00 -17.35 27.73
CA ALA A 393 6.71 -18.38 28.45
C ALA A 393 7.29 -17.84 29.76
N LEU A 394 7.89 -16.66 29.76
CA LEU A 394 8.41 -16.02 30.98
C LEU A 394 7.28 -15.70 31.97
N LEU A 395 6.16 -15.16 31.49
CA LEU A 395 4.99 -14.89 32.32
C LEU A 395 4.39 -16.16 32.90
N PHE A 396 4.31 -17.24 32.12
CA PHE A 396 3.83 -18.55 32.57
C PHE A 396 4.75 -19.14 33.63
N THR A 397 6.06 -19.12 33.38
CA THR A 397 7.07 -19.60 34.36
C THR A 397 6.96 -18.81 35.66
N ARG A 398 6.88 -17.47 35.57
CA ARG A 398 6.67 -16.63 36.76
C ARG A 398 5.38 -17.00 37.49
N ALA A 399 4.26 -17.16 36.78
CA ALA A 399 2.98 -17.49 37.39
C ALA A 399 3.02 -18.85 38.16
N ILE A 400 3.81 -19.82 37.66
CA ILE A 400 4.07 -21.07 38.38
C ILE A 400 4.92 -20.84 39.63
N LEU A 401 5.95 -19.97 39.52
CA LEU A 401 6.88 -19.70 40.62
C LEU A 401 6.27 -18.85 41.75
N VAL A 402 5.28 -17.99 41.46
CA VAL A 402 4.61 -17.14 42.46
C VAL A 402 4.16 -17.94 43.70
N PRO A 403 3.37 -19.05 43.59
CA PRO A 403 2.95 -19.81 44.76
C PRO A 403 4.04 -20.71 45.32
N VAL A 404 5.13 -20.98 44.61
CA VAL A 404 6.24 -21.83 45.05
C VAL A 404 7.26 -21.04 45.84
N LEU A 405 7.64 -19.87 45.32
CA LEU A 405 8.67 -19.01 45.89
C LEU A 405 8.10 -17.85 46.73
N HIS A 406 6.77 -17.85 46.97
CA HIS A 406 6.08 -16.78 47.70
C HIS A 406 6.38 -15.39 47.16
N LEU A 407 6.48 -15.25 45.82
CA LEU A 407 6.69 -13.99 45.17
C LEU A 407 5.44 -13.10 45.27
N THR A 408 5.65 -11.79 45.27
CA THR A 408 4.53 -10.82 45.19
C THR A 408 3.83 -10.95 43.85
N PRO A 409 2.50 -11.18 43.81
CA PRO A 409 1.74 -11.24 42.58
C PRO A 409 1.78 -9.89 41.83
N PHE A 410 1.81 -9.92 40.51
CA PHE A 410 1.61 -8.69 39.70
C PHE A 410 0.16 -8.18 39.77
N ALA A 411 -0.78 -9.08 39.98
CA ALA A 411 -2.13 -8.69 40.32
C ALA A 411 -2.12 -8.08 41.72
N LEU A 412 -2.15 -6.76 41.79
CA LEU A 412 -2.37 -6.10 43.08
C LEU A 412 -3.67 -6.64 43.66
N GLU A 413 -3.58 -7.31 44.80
CA GLU A 413 -4.77 -7.54 45.61
C GLU A 413 -5.27 -6.14 45.99
N PRO A 414 -6.57 -5.82 45.83
CA PRO A 414 -7.10 -4.65 46.49
C PRO A 414 -6.73 -4.83 47.98
N GLU A 415 -6.06 -3.83 48.53
CA GLU A 415 -5.74 -3.78 49.94
C GLU A 415 -7.07 -3.87 50.71
N THR A 416 -7.48 -5.11 51.03
CA THR A 416 -8.68 -5.37 51.84
C THR A 416 -8.44 -5.09 53.33
N HIS A 417 -7.20 -4.68 53.64
CA HIS A 417 -6.80 -4.32 55.00
C HIS A 417 -5.86 -3.11 54.98
N ALA A 418 -6.29 -2.00 54.41
CA ALA A 418 -5.84 -0.73 54.95
C ALA A 418 -6.44 -0.65 56.36
N ALA A 419 -5.64 -0.93 57.40
CA ALA A 419 -6.01 -0.54 58.75
C ALA A 419 -6.41 0.92 58.66
N PRO A 420 -7.58 1.32 59.26
CA PRO A 420 -7.99 2.72 59.17
C PRO A 420 -6.85 3.55 59.72
N ALA A 421 -6.41 4.50 58.91
CA ALA A 421 -5.24 5.39 59.22
C ALA A 421 -5.54 6.33 60.40
N LEU A 422 -6.70 6.22 61.01
CA LEU A 422 -7.06 6.97 62.20
C LEU A 422 -7.70 5.99 63.22
N PRO A 423 -7.31 6.06 64.49
CA PRO A 423 -7.92 5.27 65.54
C PRO A 423 -9.40 5.71 65.65
N MET A 424 -10.32 4.80 65.33
CA MET A 424 -11.74 5.03 65.61
C MET A 424 -11.91 5.06 67.12
N TYR A 425 -12.24 6.23 67.61
CA TYR A 425 -12.67 6.45 68.99
C TYR A 425 -13.93 5.65 69.21
N LYS A 426 -13.89 4.60 70.03
CA LYS A 426 -15.06 3.88 70.49
C LYS A 426 -15.77 4.74 71.53
N ASP A 427 -16.69 5.53 71.14
CA ASP A 427 -17.63 6.17 72.08
C ASP A 427 -18.40 5.08 72.79
N LYS A 428 -18.14 4.97 74.09
CA LYS A 428 -19.00 4.25 75.00
C LYS A 428 -20.31 5.02 75.09
N VAL A 429 -21.37 4.55 74.45
CA VAL A 429 -22.70 5.04 74.67
C VAL A 429 -23.10 4.79 76.12
N LYS A 430 -23.06 5.77 76.97
CA LYS A 430 -23.79 5.82 78.23
C LYS A 430 -25.24 6.18 77.90
N THR A 431 -26.13 5.27 78.21
CA THR A 431 -27.58 5.48 78.23
C THR A 431 -27.92 6.40 79.42
N GLU A 432 -28.35 7.63 79.12
CA GLU A 432 -29.16 8.45 80.04
C GLU A 432 -30.06 9.34 79.22
N SER A 433 -31.34 9.20 79.38
CA SER A 433 -32.48 10.08 78.96
C SER A 433 -32.79 11.06 80.10
N PRO A 434 -33.79 12.00 79.95
CA PRO A 434 -33.88 13.10 79.00
C PRO A 434 -33.96 14.43 79.78
N GLU A 435 -33.93 15.58 79.20
CA GLU A 435 -34.80 16.72 79.49
C GLU A 435 -34.43 18.01 78.69
N TYR A 436 -35.52 18.60 78.18
CA TYR A 436 -35.80 20.01 77.89
C TYR A 436 -34.75 20.96 77.26
N GLY A 437 -35.25 21.65 76.23
CA GLY A 437 -34.75 22.99 75.93
C GLY A 437 -34.93 23.43 74.48
N ALA A 438 -36.01 24.10 74.23
CA ALA A 438 -36.31 24.83 73.00
C ALA A 438 -35.33 25.97 72.74
N LEU A 439 -35.14 26.33 71.48
CA LEU A 439 -35.22 27.68 70.90
C LEU A 439 -34.59 27.71 69.49
N ARG A 440 -35.48 27.98 68.51
CA ARG A 440 -35.54 29.16 67.60
C ARG A 440 -34.19 29.51 66.96
N SER A 441 -34.11 29.67 65.67
CA SER A 441 -34.85 30.48 64.67
C SER A 441 -34.23 30.27 63.33
N SER A 442 -35.00 30.13 62.35
CA SER A 442 -35.49 31.07 61.34
C SER A 442 -34.52 31.25 60.18
N VAL A 443 -35.05 31.07 59.08
CA VAL A 443 -35.49 31.93 57.95
C VAL A 443 -34.64 31.66 56.75
N VAL A 444 -35.04 31.45 55.49
CA VAL A 444 -36.06 31.98 54.58
C VAL A 444 -35.99 31.10 53.35
N ALA A 445 -37.03 30.52 52.88
CA ALA A 445 -37.90 30.83 51.74
C ALA A 445 -37.14 31.13 50.44
N THR A 446 -37.50 30.55 49.30
CA THR A 446 -38.69 30.79 48.49
C THR A 446 -38.72 29.79 47.32
N SER A 447 -39.83 29.23 47.09
CA SER A 447 -40.83 29.32 46.02
C SER A 447 -40.38 28.64 44.69
N GLY A 448 -41.21 27.94 44.02
CA GLY A 448 -42.61 27.72 43.97
C GLY A 448 -43.01 26.81 42.82
N ALA A 449 -44.20 26.29 43.01
CA ALA A 449 -45.32 26.01 42.11
C ALA A 449 -45.24 24.74 41.24
N ARG A 450 -46.08 23.77 41.59
CA ARG A 450 -47.46 23.46 41.15
C ARG A 450 -47.57 22.94 39.71
N SER A 451 -48.11 21.73 39.48
CA SER A 451 -49.53 21.30 39.57
C SER A 451 -49.61 19.79 39.22
N GLN A 452 -50.33 19.01 39.98
CA GLN A 452 -51.63 18.39 39.73
C GLN A 452 -51.75 17.62 38.38
N ALA A 453 -52.31 16.43 38.21
CA ALA A 453 -53.16 15.55 39.05
C ALA A 453 -53.38 14.23 38.25
N ASP A 454 -53.94 13.28 38.96
CA ASP A 454 -54.83 12.13 38.59
C ASP A 454 -54.14 10.84 38.13
N GLY A 455 -54.21 9.77 38.88
CA GLY A 455 -55.43 8.99 39.13
C GLY A 455 -55.41 7.71 38.33
N GLY A 456 -55.14 6.55 38.97
CA GLY A 456 -55.28 5.28 38.26
C GLY A 456 -54.68 4.07 39.00
N ASN A 457 -55.49 3.43 39.84
CA ASN A 457 -55.23 2.14 40.48
C ASN A 457 -54.88 1.03 39.46
N ALA A 458 -53.71 0.41 39.56
CA ALA A 458 -53.49 -0.93 39.05
C ALA A 458 -52.50 -1.67 39.95
N ARG A 459 -53.05 -2.69 40.60
CA ARG A 459 -52.42 -3.68 41.46
C ARG A 459 -51.33 -4.46 40.64
N TRP A 460 -50.06 -4.30 40.98
CA TRP A 460 -48.97 -5.08 40.38
C TRP A 460 -48.33 -5.98 41.43
N THR A 461 -48.34 -7.30 41.15
CA THR A 461 -47.58 -8.32 41.85
C THR A 461 -46.12 -8.28 41.36
N PRO A 462 -45.12 -8.37 42.23
CA PRO A 462 -43.72 -8.31 41.80
C PRO A 462 -43.29 -9.66 41.22
N LYS A 463 -43.01 -9.70 39.91
CA LYS A 463 -42.22 -10.75 39.31
C LYS A 463 -40.75 -10.53 39.68
N ARG A 464 -40.17 -11.54 40.30
CA ARG A 464 -38.72 -11.67 40.57
C ARG A 464 -37.93 -11.44 39.28
N SER A 465 -37.29 -10.29 39.12
CA SER A 465 -36.30 -10.04 38.07
C SER A 465 -34.94 -10.53 38.53
N LYS A 466 -34.31 -11.33 37.67
CA LYS A 466 -32.89 -11.70 37.79
C LYS A 466 -32.02 -10.44 37.83
N PRO A 467 -30.94 -10.39 38.58
CA PRO A 467 -30.09 -9.23 38.62
C PRO A 467 -29.37 -9.07 37.26
N ARG A 468 -29.65 -7.94 36.63
CA ARG A 468 -28.96 -7.47 35.42
C ARG A 468 -27.59 -7.01 35.85
N GLN A 469 -26.54 -7.64 35.34
CA GLN A 469 -25.17 -7.17 35.50
C GLN A 469 -25.05 -5.77 34.86
N GLN A 470 -24.90 -4.79 35.73
CA GLN A 470 -24.67 -3.40 35.32
C GLN A 470 -23.17 -3.19 35.20
N TRP A 471 -22.67 -3.05 33.98
CA TRP A 471 -21.31 -2.60 33.72
C TRP A 471 -21.29 -1.09 33.95
N GLY A 472 -20.78 -0.68 35.10
CA GLY A 472 -20.59 0.73 35.43
C GLY A 472 -19.08 1.03 35.47
N TRP A 473 -18.64 1.99 34.71
CA TRP A 473 -17.34 2.64 34.87
C TRP A 473 -17.47 3.63 36.02
N GLY A 474 -17.00 3.26 37.20
CA GLY A 474 -16.92 4.18 38.31
C GLY A 474 -15.71 5.09 38.15
N SER A 475 -15.93 6.38 38.27
CA SER A 475 -14.88 7.39 38.40
C SER A 475 -14.07 7.17 39.67
N GLU A 476 -12.77 7.43 39.57
CA GLU A 476 -11.78 7.47 40.64
C GLU A 476 -11.37 6.10 41.22
N ASN A 477 -10.25 5.61 40.73
CA ASN A 477 -9.44 4.50 41.24
C ASN A 477 -10.04 3.09 41.08
N GLY A 478 -10.02 2.52 39.88
CA GLY A 478 -10.25 1.10 39.90
C GLY A 478 -10.65 0.49 38.58
N GLY A 479 -9.86 -0.43 38.14
CA GLY A 479 -10.27 -1.45 37.19
C GLY A 479 -11.38 -2.33 37.77
N PRO A 480 -11.94 -3.25 36.98
CA PRO A 480 -13.11 -4.05 37.34
C PRO A 480 -12.89 -4.84 38.65
N ARG A 481 -13.70 -4.55 39.65
CA ARG A 481 -13.73 -5.27 40.91
C ARG A 481 -14.41 -6.62 40.70
N ILE A 482 -13.67 -7.70 40.84
CA ILE A 482 -14.23 -9.04 41.04
C ILE A 482 -14.16 -9.29 42.56
N THR A 483 -15.30 -9.12 43.22
CA THR A 483 -15.46 -9.56 44.63
C THR A 483 -15.63 -11.06 44.65
N LEU A 484 -14.64 -11.77 45.11
CA LEU A 484 -14.76 -13.15 45.55
C LEU A 484 -14.82 -13.15 47.09
N GLU A 485 -15.97 -13.46 47.65
CA GLU A 485 -16.10 -13.78 49.08
C GLU A 485 -15.36 -15.12 49.35
N ASP A 486 -14.23 -15.04 50.00
CA ASP A 486 -13.52 -16.21 50.51
C ASP A 486 -14.09 -16.63 51.88
N HIS A 487 -15.05 -17.56 51.84
CA HIS A 487 -15.36 -18.32 53.06
C HIS A 487 -14.21 -19.37 53.29
N PHE A 488 -13.45 -19.14 54.34
CA PHE A 488 -12.47 -20.10 54.82
C PHE A 488 -13.21 -21.35 55.37
N TYR A 489 -13.19 -22.42 54.60
CA TYR A 489 -13.40 -23.77 55.12
C TYR A 489 -12.12 -24.58 54.87
N ASP A 490 -11.53 -25.08 55.97
CA ASP A 490 -10.39 -25.97 55.99
C ASP A 490 -10.81 -27.34 55.46
N GLY A 491 -10.51 -27.64 54.23
CA GLY A 491 -10.84 -28.87 53.54
C GLY A 491 -9.65 -29.38 52.75
N GLY A 492 -9.25 -30.58 53.09
CA GLY A 492 -8.16 -31.45 52.70
C GLY A 492 -7.40 -31.27 51.39
N LYS A 493 -6.33 -32.02 51.21
CA LYS A 493 -5.31 -31.96 50.16
C LYS A 493 -5.78 -31.68 48.73
N ALA A 494 -7.03 -32.00 48.37
CA ALA A 494 -7.65 -31.72 47.09
C ALA A 494 -7.92 -30.20 46.83
N ASN A 495 -8.08 -29.41 47.90
CA ASN A 495 -8.35 -27.98 47.80
C ASN A 495 -7.08 -27.12 47.54
N ARG A 496 -5.90 -27.63 47.94
CA ARG A 496 -4.62 -26.93 47.70
C ARG A 496 -4.26 -26.89 46.22
N GLY A 497 -4.55 -27.92 45.44
CA GLY A 497 -4.32 -27.93 43.99
C GLY A 497 -5.21 -26.93 43.24
N ARG A 498 -6.49 -26.87 43.58
CA ARG A 498 -7.44 -25.92 42.99
C ARG A 498 -7.10 -24.47 43.34
N ARG A 499 -6.60 -24.18 44.53
CA ARG A 499 -6.16 -22.86 44.95
C ARG A 499 -4.93 -22.39 44.16
N LYS A 500 -3.92 -23.25 43.96
CA LYS A 500 -2.74 -22.96 43.14
C LYS A 500 -3.11 -22.71 41.70
N LEU A 501 -4.02 -23.48 41.14
CA LEU A 501 -4.54 -23.29 39.76
C LEU A 501 -5.30 -21.96 39.59
N ARG A 502 -6.09 -21.55 40.58
CA ARG A 502 -6.78 -20.24 40.55
C ARG A 502 -5.80 -19.07 40.63
N ILE A 503 -4.77 -19.14 41.43
CA ILE A 503 -3.71 -18.12 41.53
C ILE A 503 -2.98 -18.02 40.19
N LEU A 504 -2.58 -19.16 39.62
CA LEU A 504 -1.94 -19.22 38.31
C LEU A 504 -2.82 -18.60 37.20
N ALA A 505 -4.08 -19.01 37.14
CA ALA A 505 -5.01 -18.50 36.12
C ALA A 505 -5.26 -16.99 36.30
N ARG A 506 -5.37 -16.51 37.54
CA ARG A 506 -5.56 -15.06 37.80
C ARG A 506 -4.33 -14.25 37.42
N GLU A 507 -3.16 -14.72 37.77
CA GLU A 507 -1.88 -14.06 37.48
C GLU A 507 -1.64 -13.99 35.97
N LEU A 508 -1.84 -15.09 35.25
CA LEU A 508 -1.74 -15.12 33.80
C LEU A 508 -2.75 -14.18 33.12
N TRP A 509 -4.01 -14.26 33.54
CA TRP A 509 -5.06 -13.46 32.92
C TRP A 509 -4.86 -11.97 33.15
N THR A 510 -4.62 -11.53 34.37
CA THR A 510 -4.47 -10.10 34.69
C THR A 510 -3.23 -9.50 34.03
N THR A 511 -2.13 -10.21 33.98
CA THR A 511 -0.89 -9.72 33.36
C THR A 511 -1.00 -9.73 31.84
N SER A 512 -1.48 -10.82 31.26
CA SER A 512 -1.64 -10.92 29.81
C SER A 512 -2.65 -9.89 29.28
N TRP A 513 -3.75 -9.66 30.00
CA TRP A 513 -4.75 -8.66 29.62
C TRP A 513 -4.20 -7.23 29.66
N ARG A 514 -3.44 -6.88 30.69
CA ARG A 514 -2.80 -5.56 30.79
C ARG A 514 -1.78 -5.35 29.68
N LEU A 515 -0.94 -6.33 29.39
CA LEU A 515 0.02 -6.27 28.29
C LEU A 515 -0.69 -6.16 26.93
N ALA A 516 -1.73 -6.94 26.71
CA ALA A 516 -2.53 -6.89 25.48
C ALA A 516 -3.11 -5.49 25.26
N TRP A 517 -3.73 -4.89 26.28
CA TRP A 517 -4.29 -3.55 26.19
C TRP A 517 -3.22 -2.49 25.93
N LEU A 518 -2.11 -2.50 26.65
CA LEU A 518 -1.01 -1.56 26.41
C LEU A 518 -0.45 -1.70 25.00
N THR A 519 -0.30 -2.93 24.53
CA THR A 519 0.16 -3.21 23.17
C THR A 519 -0.83 -2.69 22.14
N VAL A 520 -2.14 -2.96 22.30
CA VAL A 520 -3.18 -2.48 21.39
C VAL A 520 -3.22 -0.94 21.36
N LEU A 521 -3.16 -0.28 22.52
CA LEU A 521 -3.13 1.18 22.61
C LEU A 521 -1.89 1.77 21.95
N TYR A 522 -0.73 1.15 22.15
CA TYR A 522 0.51 1.57 21.51
C TYR A 522 0.44 1.39 19.99
N TRP A 523 -0.07 0.28 19.51
CA TRP A 523 -0.28 0.05 18.08
C TRP A 523 -1.32 1.00 17.49
N ALA A 524 -2.42 1.25 18.18
CA ALA A 524 -3.42 2.24 17.76
C ALA A 524 -2.79 3.65 17.67
N TYR A 525 -1.98 4.04 18.66
CA TYR A 525 -1.23 5.28 18.63
C TYR A 525 -0.26 5.34 17.46
N LEU A 526 0.49 4.27 17.20
CA LEU A 526 1.40 4.20 16.06
C LEU A 526 0.67 4.25 14.71
N ALA A 527 -0.48 3.58 14.62
CA ALA A 527 -1.33 3.62 13.42
C ALA A 527 -1.95 5.00 13.18
N TRP A 528 -2.31 5.69 14.26
CA TRP A 528 -2.86 7.05 14.17
C TRP A 528 -1.80 8.10 13.80
N LYS A 529 -0.58 7.92 14.27
CA LYS A 529 0.53 8.86 14.04
C LYS A 529 1.36 8.54 12.78
N GLY A 530 1.14 7.39 12.17
CA GLY A 530 1.90 6.90 11.00
C GLY A 530 1.21 7.01 9.72
#